data_4a3f85866af04d607acb519de78bd9e2
#
_entry.id   4a3f85866af04d607acb519de78bd9e2
#
_cell.length_a   1.000
_cell.length_b   1.000
_cell.length_c   1.000
_cell.angle_alpha   90.00
_cell.angle_beta   90.00
_cell.angle_gamma   90.00
#
_symmetry.space_group_name_H-M   'P 1'
#
loop_
_entity.id
_entity.type
_entity.pdbx_description
1 polymer ?
#
loop_
_entity_poly.entity_id
_entity_poly.type
_entity_poly.pdbx_seq_one_letter_code
_entity_poly.pdbx_strand_id
1 'polypeptide(L)'
;MVETLVANRQTYYGEFTWETMPERLSAAGVSWKVYNDPTSLLELSPFPYFKAYTQPFSLSGLELTNRALVPNYPVSFDLDVATGRLPAVSWIIPPLIECEHPAAPPEWGEYLVSQVLSTLVANPAVWAKTVVFVIYDENGGFFDHVAPPTPPAGTAGEEITVKPLPAGVGGIAGPVGLGFRVPCLVLSPFSRGGYVCSDTFDRTSLLRFLETHFGVEVPNLTPWRRSVTGGMTAALGLSRPPKTSVPRLPATSLVGDTSTVEQAVINALAGTADVGVPYPPPTANAMPTQEKKPARPHTPN
;
A
#
# COMPACT_ATOMS: atom_id res chain seq x y z
N MET A 1 2.24 13.35 -5.63
CA MET A 1 2.07 14.01 -4.31
C MET A 1 3.09 13.49 -3.29
N VAL A 2 3.29 12.18 -3.14
CA VAL A 2 4.27 11.61 -2.21
C VAL A 2 5.70 11.99 -2.59
N GLU A 3 6.10 11.90 -3.84
CA GLU A 3 7.45 12.30 -4.30
C GLU A 3 7.78 13.77 -4.04
N THR A 4 6.82 14.67 -4.23
CA THR A 4 7.03 16.10 -3.92
C THR A 4 7.14 16.34 -2.42
N LEU A 5 6.45 15.54 -1.61
CA LEU A 5 6.55 15.57 -0.16
C LEU A 5 7.90 15.02 0.31
N VAL A 6 8.41 13.96 -0.33
CA VAL A 6 9.73 13.39 -0.03
C VAL A 6 10.87 14.37 -0.36
N ALA A 7 10.79 15.11 -1.45
CA ALA A 7 11.80 16.12 -1.82
C ALA A 7 11.90 17.31 -0.85
N ASN A 8 10.83 17.60 -0.06
CA ASN A 8 10.78 18.72 0.90
C ASN A 8 10.46 18.24 2.34
N ARG A 9 11.09 17.21 2.77
CA ARG A 9 10.83 16.30 3.90
C ARG A 9 10.42 16.91 5.24
N GLN A 10 10.87 18.07 5.60
CA GLN A 10 10.62 18.67 6.93
C GLN A 10 9.51 19.73 6.94
N THR A 11 9.14 20.24 5.78
CA THR A 11 8.26 21.41 5.66
C THR A 11 6.77 21.07 5.81
N TYR A 12 6.39 19.78 5.68
CA TYR A 12 4.99 19.37 5.65
C TYR A 12 4.53 18.47 6.80
N TYR A 13 5.41 18.18 7.77
CA TYR A 13 4.99 17.38 8.93
C TYR A 13 3.95 18.13 9.76
N GLY A 14 2.84 17.43 10.03
CA GLY A 14 1.73 17.98 10.80
C GLY A 14 0.84 18.99 10.07
N GLU A 15 0.96 19.13 8.76
CA GLU A 15 0.15 20.08 8.00
C GLU A 15 -1.24 19.56 7.63
N PHE A 16 -1.38 18.26 7.42
CA PHE A 16 -2.68 17.68 7.06
C PHE A 16 -3.59 17.59 8.28
N THR A 17 -4.81 18.10 8.15
CA THR A 17 -5.77 18.20 9.26
C THR A 17 -7.02 17.37 9.07
N TRP A 18 -7.20 16.71 7.93
CA TRP A 18 -8.35 15.82 7.75
C TRP A 18 -8.16 14.51 8.48
N GLU A 19 -9.28 13.93 8.89
CA GLU A 19 -9.32 12.70 9.66
C GLU A 19 -8.85 11.49 8.82
N THR A 20 -8.04 10.64 9.42
CA THR A 20 -7.49 9.43 8.79
C THR A 20 -8.32 8.20 9.14
N MET A 21 -8.17 7.12 8.36
CA MET A 21 -8.85 5.86 8.67
C MET A 21 -8.47 5.30 10.05
N PRO A 22 -7.22 5.30 10.52
CA PRO A 22 -6.90 4.86 11.87
C PRO A 22 -7.61 5.64 12.98
N GLU A 23 -7.80 6.96 12.84
CA GLU A 23 -8.57 7.76 13.79
C GLU A 23 -10.03 7.29 13.84
N ARG A 24 -10.62 7.03 12.68
CA ARG A 24 -12.00 6.53 12.57
C ARG A 24 -12.16 5.13 13.15
N LEU A 25 -11.17 4.25 12.91
CA LEU A 25 -11.14 2.91 13.51
C LEU A 25 -11.05 3.00 15.03
N SER A 26 -10.21 3.90 15.58
CA SER A 26 -10.14 4.17 17.01
C SER A 26 -11.49 4.63 17.58
N ALA A 27 -12.14 5.57 16.92
CA ALA A 27 -13.46 6.07 17.33
C ALA A 27 -14.54 4.97 17.32
N ALA A 28 -14.42 3.99 16.42
CA ALA A 28 -15.31 2.83 16.33
C ALA A 28 -14.91 1.67 17.27
N GLY A 29 -13.84 1.80 18.04
CA GLY A 29 -13.34 0.72 18.91
C GLY A 29 -12.70 -0.44 18.15
N VAL A 30 -12.34 -0.25 16.89
CA VAL A 30 -11.64 -1.26 16.07
C VAL A 30 -10.15 -1.18 16.34
N SER A 31 -9.55 -2.30 16.74
CA SER A 31 -8.11 -2.35 17.02
C SER A 31 -7.29 -2.24 15.72
N TRP A 32 -6.25 -1.43 15.76
CA TRP A 32 -5.34 -1.26 14.64
C TRP A 32 -3.91 -0.99 15.10
N LYS A 33 -2.94 -1.24 14.22
CA LYS A 33 -1.52 -0.95 14.45
C LYS A 33 -0.77 -0.88 13.14
N VAL A 34 0.27 -0.05 13.11
CA VAL A 34 1.27 -0.02 12.04
C VAL A 34 2.53 -0.70 12.56
N TYR A 35 3.04 -1.64 11.79
CA TYR A 35 4.29 -2.33 12.06
C TYR A 35 5.37 -1.71 11.19
N ASN A 36 6.20 -0.87 11.83
CA ASN A 36 7.32 -0.19 11.21
C ASN A 36 8.62 -0.88 11.61
N ASP A 37 9.50 -1.09 10.64
CA ASP A 37 10.86 -1.53 10.93
C ASP A 37 11.69 -0.35 11.47
N PRO A 38 12.62 -0.59 12.43
CA PRO A 38 13.51 0.47 12.94
C PRO A 38 14.38 1.15 11.89
N THR A 39 14.67 0.46 10.80
CA THR A 39 15.46 0.98 9.68
C THR A 39 14.59 1.64 8.61
N SER A 40 13.25 1.50 8.71
CA SER A 40 12.33 2.22 7.83
C SER A 40 12.53 3.71 8.02
N LEU A 41 12.70 4.41 6.91
CA LEU A 41 12.65 5.86 6.94
C LEU A 41 11.21 6.26 7.31
N LEU A 42 11.06 7.14 8.31
CA LEU A 42 9.74 7.69 8.69
C LEU A 42 9.01 8.27 7.47
N GLU A 43 9.75 8.63 6.45
CA GLU A 43 9.28 9.17 5.18
C GLU A 43 8.48 8.19 4.33
N LEU A 44 8.66 6.88 4.53
CA LEU A 44 7.82 5.86 3.90
C LEU A 44 6.44 5.75 4.55
N SER A 45 6.28 6.36 5.72
CA SER A 45 4.99 6.42 6.42
C SER A 45 4.26 7.72 6.09
N PRO A 46 2.98 7.70 5.70
CA PRO A 46 2.20 8.92 5.46
C PRO A 46 1.79 9.63 6.75
N PHE A 47 1.86 8.99 7.90
CA PHE A 47 1.30 9.50 9.16
C PHE A 47 1.99 10.74 9.73
N PRO A 48 3.32 10.94 9.59
CA PRO A 48 3.96 12.18 10.07
C PRO A 48 3.42 13.46 9.43
N TYR A 49 2.83 13.36 8.24
CA TYR A 49 2.26 14.52 7.56
C TYR A 49 0.92 14.98 8.18
N PHE A 50 0.29 14.16 8.98
CA PHE A 50 -0.98 14.49 9.63
C PHE A 50 -0.76 15.05 11.03
N LYS A 51 -1.39 16.18 11.31
CA LYS A 51 -1.29 16.89 12.59
C LYS A 51 -1.63 16.01 13.79
N ALA A 52 -2.61 15.12 13.64
CA ALA A 52 -3.04 14.21 14.71
C ALA A 52 -1.90 13.32 15.25
N TYR A 53 -0.94 12.95 14.41
CA TYR A 53 0.19 12.07 14.77
C TYR A 53 1.43 12.82 15.25
N THR A 54 1.44 14.14 15.15
CA THR A 54 2.58 14.99 15.55
C THR A 54 2.32 15.78 16.82
N GLN A 55 1.27 15.45 17.56
CA GLN A 55 0.89 16.10 18.83
C GLN A 55 1.03 15.17 20.04
N PRO A 56 2.27 14.79 20.43
CA PRO A 56 2.50 13.80 21.49
C PRO A 56 2.07 14.27 22.88
N PHE A 57 1.72 15.54 23.06
CA PHE A 57 1.29 16.11 24.33
C PHE A 57 -0.22 15.97 24.62
N SER A 58 -0.99 15.48 23.66
CA SER A 58 -2.39 15.08 23.87
C SER A 58 -2.49 13.55 24.05
N LEU A 59 -3.41 13.07 24.86
CA LEU A 59 -3.59 11.63 25.09
C LEU A 59 -3.91 10.89 23.77
N SER A 60 -4.78 11.47 22.94
CA SER A 60 -5.12 10.91 21.64
C SER A 60 -3.92 10.94 20.68
N GLY A 61 -3.17 12.03 20.61
CA GLY A 61 -1.98 12.12 19.78
C GLY A 61 -0.88 11.16 20.21
N LEU A 62 -0.68 10.96 21.51
CA LEU A 62 0.26 9.97 22.04
C LEU A 62 -0.14 8.55 21.64
N GLU A 63 -1.43 8.21 21.72
CA GLU A 63 -1.94 6.90 21.30
C GLU A 63 -1.70 6.67 19.80
N LEU A 64 -2.07 7.64 18.96
CA LEU A 64 -1.86 7.57 17.51
C LEU A 64 -0.38 7.44 17.17
N THR A 65 0.48 8.24 17.79
CA THR A 65 1.94 8.18 17.60
C THR A 65 2.49 6.80 17.95
N ASN A 66 2.12 6.26 19.11
CA ASN A 66 2.58 4.96 19.57
C ASN A 66 2.14 3.81 18.66
N ARG A 67 0.93 3.89 18.11
CA ARG A 67 0.40 2.85 17.21
C ARG A 67 0.91 2.95 15.78
N ALA A 68 1.25 4.16 15.31
CA ALA A 68 1.56 4.42 13.92
C ALA A 68 3.03 4.67 13.62
N LEU A 69 3.80 5.23 14.56
CA LEU A 69 5.15 5.74 14.28
C LEU A 69 6.26 5.03 15.07
N VAL A 70 5.93 4.34 16.17
CA VAL A 70 6.96 3.66 16.97
C VAL A 70 7.44 2.41 16.23
N PRO A 71 8.75 2.27 15.99
CA PRO A 71 9.31 1.06 15.39
C PRO A 71 9.02 -0.19 16.23
N ASN A 72 8.53 -1.24 15.58
CA ASN A 72 8.05 -2.42 16.30
C ASN A 72 8.06 -3.71 15.45
N TYR A 73 8.36 -3.64 14.17
CA TYR A 73 8.51 -4.79 13.27
C TYR A 73 9.96 -5.31 13.32
N PRO A 74 10.22 -6.62 13.19
CA PRO A 74 9.22 -7.71 13.11
C PRO A 74 8.73 -8.19 14.47
N VAL A 75 9.44 -7.87 15.57
CA VAL A 75 9.25 -8.49 16.90
C VAL A 75 7.82 -8.38 17.41
N SER A 76 7.21 -7.19 17.33
CA SER A 76 5.83 -7.03 17.79
C SER A 76 4.83 -7.74 16.90
N PHE A 77 5.06 -7.79 15.58
CA PHE A 77 4.20 -8.50 14.66
C PHE A 77 4.22 -10.01 14.94
N ASP A 78 5.40 -10.59 15.07
CA ASP A 78 5.56 -12.01 15.38
C ASP A 78 4.91 -12.39 16.71
N LEU A 79 5.09 -11.57 17.74
CA LEU A 79 4.49 -11.78 19.06
C LEU A 79 2.96 -11.65 19.01
N ASP A 80 2.42 -10.63 18.33
CA ASP A 80 0.98 -10.41 18.22
C ASP A 80 0.31 -11.57 17.47
N VAL A 81 0.94 -12.09 16.41
CA VAL A 81 0.47 -13.28 15.69
C VAL A 81 0.58 -14.54 16.56
N ALA A 82 1.74 -14.79 17.15
CA ALA A 82 1.97 -16.00 17.96
C ALA A 82 1.01 -16.10 19.14
N THR A 83 0.65 -14.98 19.74
CA THR A 83 -0.26 -14.91 20.89
C THR A 83 -1.73 -14.76 20.50
N GLY A 84 -2.04 -14.70 19.20
CA GLY A 84 -3.41 -14.50 18.71
C GLY A 84 -3.99 -13.12 18.98
N ARG A 85 -3.14 -12.12 19.22
CA ARG A 85 -3.50 -10.72 19.53
C ARG A 85 -3.26 -9.75 18.39
N LEU A 86 -3.10 -10.27 17.16
CA LEU A 86 -2.98 -9.42 15.98
C LEU A 86 -4.17 -8.46 15.90
N PRO A 87 -3.95 -7.14 15.80
CA PRO A 87 -5.02 -6.16 15.66
C PRO A 87 -5.92 -6.46 14.46
N ALA A 88 -7.17 -6.03 14.54
CA ALA A 88 -8.15 -6.23 13.47
C ALA A 88 -7.71 -5.61 12.14
N VAL A 89 -7.00 -4.48 12.20
CA VAL A 89 -6.36 -3.86 11.03
C VAL A 89 -4.87 -3.67 11.33
N SER A 90 -4.04 -4.22 10.48
CA SER A 90 -2.58 -4.20 10.61
C SER A 90 -1.96 -3.71 9.32
N TRP A 91 -1.17 -2.64 9.39
CA TRP A 91 -0.35 -2.18 8.27
C TRP A 91 1.10 -2.55 8.53
N ILE A 92 1.78 -3.06 7.51
CA ILE A 92 3.22 -3.33 7.56
C ILE A 92 3.88 -2.40 6.57
N ILE A 93 4.81 -1.59 7.05
CA ILE A 93 5.64 -0.71 6.22
C ILE A 93 7.00 -1.38 6.10
N PRO A 94 7.44 -1.73 4.89
CA PRO A 94 8.69 -2.44 4.68
C PRO A 94 9.90 -1.60 5.14
N PRO A 95 10.96 -2.24 5.64
CA PRO A 95 12.26 -1.60 5.74
C PRO A 95 12.80 -1.33 4.33
N LEU A 96 13.71 -0.38 4.23
CA LEU A 96 14.29 0.02 2.95
C LEU A 96 14.96 -1.14 2.20
N ILE A 97 15.59 -2.06 2.95
CA ILE A 97 16.26 -3.24 2.41
C ILE A 97 15.31 -4.42 2.10
N GLU A 98 14.02 -4.26 2.31
CA GLU A 98 12.98 -5.27 2.01
C GLU A 98 11.83 -4.67 1.20
N CYS A 99 12.09 -3.59 0.45
CA CYS A 99 11.15 -2.96 -0.45
C CYS A 99 11.46 -3.30 -1.92
N GLU A 100 10.53 -2.95 -2.80
CA GLU A 100 10.68 -3.09 -4.25
C GLU A 100 10.75 -1.72 -4.95
N HIS A 101 11.32 -0.71 -4.28
CA HIS A 101 11.62 0.58 -4.92
C HIS A 101 12.48 0.33 -6.19
N PRO A 102 12.32 1.08 -7.29
CA PRO A 102 13.02 0.81 -8.55
C PRO A 102 14.53 0.61 -8.47
N ALA A 103 15.19 1.14 -7.45
CA ALA A 103 16.61 0.90 -7.19
C ALA A 103 16.90 -0.37 -6.38
N ALA A 104 15.88 -1.04 -5.84
CA ALA A 104 16.01 -2.25 -5.05
C ALA A 104 15.66 -3.50 -5.89
N PRO A 105 16.30 -4.66 -5.63
CA PRO A 105 15.92 -5.90 -6.29
C PRO A 105 14.50 -6.34 -5.86
N PRO A 106 13.64 -6.79 -6.78
CA PRO A 106 12.29 -7.27 -6.43
C PRO A 106 12.29 -8.43 -5.41
N GLU A 107 13.35 -9.23 -5.37
CA GLU A 107 13.52 -10.32 -4.42
C GLU A 107 13.52 -9.87 -2.97
N TRP A 108 13.79 -8.60 -2.70
CA TRP A 108 13.76 -8.06 -1.34
C TRP A 108 12.33 -7.92 -0.83
N GLY A 109 11.42 -7.41 -1.65
CA GLY A 109 10.00 -7.38 -1.29
C GLY A 109 9.38 -8.78 -1.25
N GLU A 110 9.79 -9.69 -2.15
CA GLU A 110 9.39 -11.09 -2.08
C GLU A 110 9.80 -11.71 -0.74
N TYR A 111 11.01 -11.42 -0.26
CA TYR A 111 11.49 -11.89 1.04
C TYR A 111 10.58 -11.40 2.17
N LEU A 112 10.28 -10.10 2.25
CA LEU A 112 9.37 -9.54 3.26
C LEU A 112 8.00 -10.22 3.23
N VAL A 113 7.39 -10.31 2.05
CA VAL A 113 6.06 -10.94 1.89
C VAL A 113 6.09 -12.40 2.36
N SER A 114 7.17 -13.12 2.04
CA SER A 114 7.37 -14.49 2.49
C SER A 114 7.49 -14.60 4.02
N GLN A 115 8.22 -13.69 4.67
CA GLN A 115 8.33 -13.67 6.14
C GLN A 115 6.97 -13.39 6.80
N VAL A 116 6.26 -12.37 6.33
CA VAL A 116 4.92 -12.04 6.83
C VAL A 116 3.96 -13.22 6.70
N LEU A 117 3.93 -13.87 5.54
CA LEU A 117 3.09 -15.05 5.32
C LEU A 117 3.50 -16.22 6.21
N SER A 118 4.81 -16.48 6.36
CA SER A 118 5.34 -17.55 7.20
C SER A 118 4.91 -17.36 8.66
N THR A 119 5.00 -16.15 9.18
CA THR A 119 4.53 -15.81 10.52
C THR A 119 3.02 -16.02 10.67
N LEU A 120 2.22 -15.52 9.72
CA LEU A 120 0.76 -15.66 9.79
C LEU A 120 0.30 -17.12 9.74
N VAL A 121 0.87 -17.94 8.85
CA VAL A 121 0.47 -19.34 8.69
C VAL A 121 0.98 -20.23 9.82
N ALA A 122 1.99 -19.80 10.55
CA ALA A 122 2.46 -20.50 11.75
C ALA A 122 1.42 -20.51 12.88
N ASN A 123 0.45 -19.56 12.86
CA ASN A 123 -0.71 -19.60 13.75
C ASN A 123 -2.00 -19.84 12.95
N PRO A 124 -2.47 -21.10 12.83
CA PRO A 124 -3.66 -21.43 12.03
C PRO A 124 -4.93 -20.70 12.47
N ALA A 125 -5.06 -20.37 13.76
CA ALA A 125 -6.24 -19.66 14.27
C ALA A 125 -6.27 -18.18 13.84
N VAL A 126 -5.11 -17.57 13.67
CA VAL A 126 -4.96 -16.23 13.09
C VAL A 126 -5.16 -16.30 11.59
N TRP A 127 -4.43 -17.21 10.90
CA TRP A 127 -4.51 -17.35 9.46
C TRP A 127 -5.94 -17.59 8.96
N ALA A 128 -6.71 -18.45 9.64
CA ALA A 128 -8.07 -18.83 9.25
C ALA A 128 -9.05 -17.65 9.07
N LYS A 129 -8.73 -16.48 9.62
CA LYS A 129 -9.56 -15.26 9.59
C LYS A 129 -8.82 -14.03 9.07
N THR A 130 -7.67 -14.21 8.40
CA THR A 130 -6.83 -13.11 7.92
C THR A 130 -6.98 -12.95 6.41
N VAL A 131 -7.03 -11.69 5.98
CA VAL A 131 -6.86 -11.27 4.59
C VAL A 131 -5.63 -10.39 4.52
N VAL A 132 -4.68 -10.75 3.68
CA VAL A 132 -3.48 -9.96 3.41
C VAL A 132 -3.64 -9.32 2.03
N PHE A 133 -3.56 -8.02 1.98
CA PHE A 133 -3.45 -7.24 0.75
C PHE A 133 -1.99 -6.81 0.60
N VAL A 134 -1.32 -7.27 -0.44
CA VAL A 134 0.00 -6.77 -0.85
C VAL A 134 -0.25 -5.82 -2.00
N ILE A 135 -0.01 -4.55 -1.79
CA ILE A 135 -0.27 -3.50 -2.78
C ILE A 135 0.96 -2.58 -2.88
N TYR A 136 1.30 -2.26 -4.11
CA TYR A 136 2.37 -1.31 -4.38
C TYR A 136 1.85 0.12 -4.20
N ASP A 137 2.67 0.98 -3.66
CA ASP A 137 2.37 2.40 -3.43
C ASP A 137 2.38 3.20 -4.72
N GLU A 138 3.21 2.81 -5.68
CA GLU A 138 3.34 3.48 -6.97
C GLU A 138 3.66 2.49 -8.10
N ASN A 139 3.73 2.99 -9.33
CA ASN A 139 4.01 2.20 -10.52
C ASN A 139 5.50 2.06 -10.84
N GLY A 140 6.40 2.55 -9.99
CA GLY A 140 7.85 2.48 -10.17
C GLY A 140 8.36 3.23 -11.41
N GLY A 141 7.62 4.23 -11.91
CA GLY A 141 7.94 4.93 -13.14
C GLY A 141 7.49 4.22 -14.43
N PHE A 142 6.96 3.01 -14.34
CA PHE A 142 6.46 2.28 -15.50
C PHE A 142 5.05 2.73 -15.88
N PHE A 143 4.79 2.81 -17.18
CA PHE A 143 3.44 3.05 -17.67
C PHE A 143 2.70 1.75 -17.97
N ASP A 144 1.36 1.83 -18.03
CA ASP A 144 0.49 0.70 -18.35
C ASP A 144 -0.20 0.93 -19.70
N HIS A 145 -0.57 -0.17 -20.38
CA HIS A 145 -1.31 -0.13 -21.62
C HIS A 145 -2.82 0.13 -21.44
N VAL A 146 -3.31 0.10 -20.19
CA VAL A 146 -4.69 0.42 -19.86
C VAL A 146 -4.78 1.88 -19.41
N ALA A 147 -5.54 2.69 -20.15
CA ALA A 147 -5.81 4.06 -19.74
C ALA A 147 -6.60 4.07 -18.44
N PRO A 148 -6.10 4.74 -17.38
CA PRO A 148 -6.81 4.79 -16.11
C PRO A 148 -8.09 5.62 -16.23
N PRO A 149 -9.16 5.25 -15.52
CA PRO A 149 -10.33 6.11 -15.37
C PRO A 149 -9.93 7.50 -14.89
N THR A 150 -10.41 8.51 -15.57
CA THR A 150 -10.18 9.92 -15.24
C THR A 150 -11.52 10.62 -15.13
N PRO A 151 -11.77 11.42 -14.08
CA PRO A 151 -13.03 12.10 -13.91
C PRO A 151 -13.21 13.20 -14.97
N PRO A 152 -14.45 13.53 -15.36
CA PRO A 152 -14.73 14.71 -16.15
C PRO A 152 -14.18 15.96 -15.47
N ALA A 153 -13.72 16.93 -16.26
CA ALA A 153 -13.30 18.23 -15.74
C ALA A 153 -14.45 18.89 -14.94
N GLY A 154 -14.12 19.49 -13.81
CA GLY A 154 -15.08 20.09 -12.88
C GLY A 154 -15.66 19.10 -11.86
N THR A 155 -15.22 17.85 -11.84
CA THR A 155 -15.67 16.89 -10.82
C THR A 155 -15.18 17.31 -9.44
N ALA A 156 -16.11 17.59 -8.53
CA ALA A 156 -15.80 18.08 -7.20
C ALA A 156 -14.94 17.06 -6.42
N GLY A 157 -13.85 17.52 -5.82
CA GLY A 157 -12.91 16.71 -5.04
C GLY A 157 -11.94 15.86 -5.85
N GLU A 158 -12.03 15.89 -7.18
CA GLU A 158 -11.16 15.09 -8.08
C GLU A 158 -10.27 15.96 -8.96
N GLU A 159 -10.05 17.21 -8.58
CA GLU A 159 -9.19 18.12 -9.31
C GLU A 159 -8.08 18.69 -8.43
N ILE A 160 -6.95 19.00 -9.06
CA ILE A 160 -5.87 19.73 -8.42
C ILE A 160 -6.27 21.21 -8.38
N THR A 161 -6.57 21.71 -7.18
CA THR A 161 -7.02 23.09 -6.96
C THR A 161 -5.97 23.95 -6.23
N VAL A 162 -4.87 23.35 -5.79
CA VAL A 162 -3.81 24.04 -5.03
C VAL A 162 -3.04 25.00 -5.92
N LYS A 163 -2.75 26.19 -5.43
CA LYS A 163 -1.93 27.19 -6.14
C LYS A 163 -0.81 27.70 -5.22
N PRO A 164 0.46 27.80 -5.70
CA PRO A 164 0.90 27.33 -7.02
C PRO A 164 0.71 25.82 -7.18
N LEU A 165 0.65 25.36 -8.44
CA LEU A 165 0.56 23.92 -8.71
C LEU A 165 1.81 23.22 -8.14
N PRO A 166 1.66 22.07 -7.47
CA PRO A 166 2.79 21.29 -7.01
C PRO A 166 3.72 20.91 -8.17
N ALA A 167 5.02 20.92 -7.96
CA ALA A 167 6.01 20.59 -8.99
C ALA A 167 5.79 19.17 -9.58
N GLY A 168 5.40 18.21 -8.74
CA GLY A 168 5.13 16.84 -9.14
C GLY A 168 3.97 16.62 -10.11
N VAL A 169 3.14 17.66 -10.36
CA VAL A 169 2.07 17.56 -11.39
C VAL A 169 2.51 18.11 -12.75
N GLY A 170 3.79 18.41 -12.93
CA GLY A 170 4.33 18.89 -14.21
C GLY A 170 3.71 20.19 -14.72
N GLY A 171 3.14 21.01 -13.84
CA GLY A 171 2.44 22.25 -14.21
C GLY A 171 1.05 22.05 -14.80
N ILE A 172 0.50 20.85 -14.79
CA ILE A 172 -0.80 20.51 -15.36
C ILE A 172 -1.89 20.65 -14.28
N ALA A 173 -2.84 21.56 -14.51
CA ALA A 173 -4.05 21.64 -13.72
C ALA A 173 -5.11 20.72 -14.31
N GLY A 174 -6.02 20.23 -13.48
CA GLY A 174 -7.17 19.47 -13.95
C GLY A 174 -7.47 18.24 -13.10
N PRO A 175 -8.26 17.31 -13.67
CA PRO A 175 -8.71 16.13 -12.93
C PRO A 175 -7.57 15.18 -12.57
N VAL A 176 -7.69 14.59 -11.36
CA VAL A 176 -6.81 13.53 -10.86
C VAL A 176 -7.50 12.20 -11.10
N GLY A 177 -6.98 11.41 -12.04
CA GLY A 177 -7.47 10.06 -12.30
C GLY A 177 -6.96 9.03 -11.30
N LEU A 178 -7.18 7.74 -11.61
CA LEU A 178 -6.70 6.65 -10.77
C LEU A 178 -5.17 6.42 -10.89
N GLY A 179 -4.54 6.95 -11.94
CA GLY A 179 -3.15 6.69 -12.27
C GLY A 179 -2.94 5.33 -12.93
N PHE A 180 -1.69 5.01 -13.26
CA PHE A 180 -1.34 3.72 -13.83
C PHE A 180 -1.59 2.58 -12.84
N ARG A 181 -1.89 1.39 -13.38
CA ARG A 181 -2.11 0.22 -12.53
C ARG A 181 -0.83 -0.16 -11.78
N VAL A 182 -1.04 -0.62 -10.57
CA VAL A 182 0.00 -1.23 -9.74
C VAL A 182 -0.39 -2.67 -9.43
N PRO A 183 0.57 -3.57 -9.14
CA PRO A 183 0.25 -4.92 -8.70
C PRO A 183 -0.52 -4.90 -7.38
N CYS A 184 -1.46 -5.83 -7.24
CA CYS A 184 -2.15 -6.11 -5.99
C CYS A 184 -2.38 -7.61 -5.84
N LEU A 185 -1.92 -8.19 -4.74
CA LEU A 185 -2.17 -9.59 -4.39
C LEU A 185 -3.12 -9.65 -3.21
N VAL A 186 -4.07 -10.59 -3.26
CA VAL A 186 -5.00 -10.87 -2.16
C VAL A 186 -4.77 -12.28 -1.68
N LEU A 187 -4.15 -12.42 -0.51
CA LEU A 187 -3.70 -13.68 0.05
C LEU A 187 -4.52 -14.00 1.31
N SER A 188 -5.34 -15.04 1.23
CA SER A 188 -6.27 -15.39 2.30
C SER A 188 -6.82 -16.79 2.11
N PRO A 189 -7.30 -17.46 3.18
CA PRO A 189 -8.16 -18.62 3.05
C PRO A 189 -9.39 -18.39 2.17
N PHE A 190 -9.84 -17.14 2.04
CA PHE A 190 -11.03 -16.74 1.27
C PHE A 190 -10.73 -16.40 -0.20
N SER A 191 -9.45 -16.21 -0.59
CA SER A 191 -9.06 -15.88 -1.97
C SER A 191 -8.31 -17.00 -2.68
N ARG A 192 -8.16 -18.15 -2.04
CA ARG A 192 -7.32 -19.24 -2.53
C ARG A 192 -7.91 -19.92 -3.78
N GLY A 193 -7.10 -19.98 -4.84
CA GLY A 193 -7.49 -20.64 -6.09
C GLY A 193 -6.75 -20.11 -7.32
N GLY A 194 -5.85 -19.13 -7.17
CA GLY A 194 -5.10 -18.56 -8.30
C GLY A 194 -5.98 -17.75 -9.25
N TYR A 195 -6.99 -17.07 -8.73
CA TYR A 195 -7.93 -16.26 -9.50
C TYR A 195 -7.35 -14.90 -9.88
N VAL A 196 -7.92 -14.30 -10.92
CA VAL A 196 -7.71 -12.91 -11.29
C VAL A 196 -9.01 -12.16 -11.14
N CYS A 197 -9.04 -11.11 -10.33
CA CYS A 197 -10.16 -10.19 -10.23
C CYS A 197 -9.99 -9.09 -11.28
N SER A 198 -10.96 -8.92 -12.15
CA SER A 198 -10.94 -7.93 -13.22
C SER A 198 -11.68 -6.65 -12.90
N ASP A 199 -12.20 -6.52 -11.67
CA ASP A 199 -12.83 -5.27 -11.22
C ASP A 199 -11.79 -4.17 -11.10
N THR A 200 -12.23 -2.94 -11.32
CA THR A 200 -11.36 -1.77 -11.15
C THR A 200 -11.26 -1.41 -9.67
N PHE A 201 -10.04 -1.40 -9.17
CA PHE A 201 -9.70 -0.99 -7.82
C PHE A 201 -8.70 0.16 -7.83
N ASP A 202 -8.66 0.89 -6.74
CA ASP A 202 -7.59 1.81 -6.40
C ASP A 202 -7.24 1.66 -4.91
N ARG A 203 -6.32 2.48 -4.40
CA ARG A 203 -5.95 2.42 -2.97
C ARG A 203 -7.09 2.73 -2.03
N THR A 204 -8.08 3.51 -2.48
CA THR A 204 -9.28 3.80 -1.68
C THR A 204 -10.23 2.59 -1.60
N SER A 205 -10.05 1.59 -2.46
CA SER A 205 -10.79 0.33 -2.39
C SER A 205 -10.49 -0.44 -1.10
N LEU A 206 -9.27 -0.31 -0.54
CA LEU A 206 -8.94 -0.85 0.78
C LEU A 206 -9.72 -0.14 1.89
N LEU A 207 -9.87 1.18 1.80
CA LEU A 207 -10.68 1.95 2.75
C LEU A 207 -12.15 1.53 2.67
N ARG A 208 -12.67 1.32 1.46
CA ARG A 208 -14.03 0.80 1.25
C ARG A 208 -14.22 -0.62 1.76
N PHE A 209 -13.17 -1.43 1.72
CA PHE A 209 -13.21 -2.74 2.35
C PHE A 209 -13.36 -2.62 3.87
N LEU A 210 -12.58 -1.74 4.51
CA LEU A 210 -12.69 -1.46 5.94
C LEU A 210 -14.07 -0.87 6.30
N GLU A 211 -14.56 0.08 5.48
CA GLU A 211 -15.91 0.65 5.60
C GLU A 211 -16.99 -0.45 5.61
N THR A 212 -16.93 -1.36 4.65
CA THR A 212 -17.89 -2.46 4.53
C THR A 212 -17.79 -3.46 5.68
N HIS A 213 -16.55 -3.77 6.09
CA HIS A 213 -16.32 -4.82 7.08
C HIS A 213 -16.59 -4.36 8.52
N PHE A 214 -16.23 -3.12 8.86
CA PHE A 214 -16.33 -2.58 10.21
C PHE A 214 -17.46 -1.55 10.39
N GLY A 215 -18.15 -1.17 9.33
CA GLY A 215 -19.15 -0.11 9.38
C GLY A 215 -18.55 1.28 9.63
N VAL A 216 -17.28 1.47 9.29
CA VAL A 216 -16.56 2.73 9.50
C VAL A 216 -16.56 3.54 8.21
N GLU A 217 -17.40 4.57 8.14
CA GLU A 217 -17.57 5.38 6.94
C GLU A 217 -16.27 6.10 6.50
N VAL A 218 -16.11 6.26 5.18
CA VAL A 218 -15.05 7.06 4.55
C VAL A 218 -15.67 8.28 3.85
N PRO A 219 -15.93 9.37 4.57
CA PRO A 219 -16.71 10.50 4.06
C PRO A 219 -16.03 11.28 2.95
N ASN A 220 -14.69 11.20 2.86
CA ASN A 220 -13.89 11.97 1.90
C ASN A 220 -13.83 11.33 0.50
N LEU A 221 -14.42 10.13 0.31
CA LEU A 221 -14.50 9.50 -1.01
C LEU A 221 -15.60 10.17 -1.83
N THR A 222 -15.20 10.69 -2.98
CA THR A 222 -16.13 11.34 -3.90
C THR A 222 -17.14 10.34 -4.50
N PRO A 223 -18.33 10.78 -4.91
CA PRO A 223 -19.29 9.94 -5.63
C PRO A 223 -18.69 9.36 -6.92
N TRP A 224 -17.87 10.14 -7.64
CA TRP A 224 -17.20 9.66 -8.84
C TRP A 224 -16.29 8.46 -8.52
N ARG A 225 -15.40 8.60 -7.53
CA ARG A 225 -14.46 7.53 -7.16
C ARG A 225 -15.21 6.28 -6.70
N ARG A 226 -16.27 6.44 -5.92
CA ARG A 226 -17.15 5.33 -5.52
C ARG A 226 -17.84 4.64 -6.69
N SER A 227 -18.09 5.35 -7.80
CA SER A 227 -18.76 4.79 -8.98
C SER A 227 -17.80 4.02 -9.90
N VAL A 228 -16.52 4.39 -9.93
CA VAL A 228 -15.55 3.80 -10.86
C VAL A 228 -14.66 2.73 -10.20
N THR A 229 -14.61 2.68 -8.86
CA THR A 229 -13.82 1.68 -8.14
C THR A 229 -14.72 0.75 -7.32
N GLY A 230 -14.32 -0.53 -7.24
CA GLY A 230 -14.95 -1.53 -6.38
C GLY A 230 -14.45 -1.47 -4.92
N GLY A 231 -15.14 -2.18 -4.03
CA GLY A 231 -14.58 -2.60 -2.74
C GLY A 231 -13.87 -3.95 -2.90
N MET A 232 -12.81 -4.20 -2.13
CA MET A 232 -11.97 -5.41 -2.27
C MET A 232 -12.70 -6.73 -1.98
N THR A 233 -13.94 -6.70 -1.51
CA THR A 233 -14.78 -7.90 -1.27
C THR A 233 -14.97 -8.75 -2.52
N ALA A 234 -14.99 -8.15 -3.71
CA ALA A 234 -15.10 -8.85 -4.97
C ALA A 234 -13.91 -9.80 -5.26
N ALA A 235 -12.76 -9.54 -4.64
CA ALA A 235 -11.58 -10.42 -4.74
C ALA A 235 -11.62 -11.62 -3.78
N LEU A 236 -12.68 -11.77 -2.98
CA LEU A 236 -12.83 -12.79 -1.96
C LEU A 236 -14.03 -13.71 -2.27
N GLY A 237 -13.82 -15.01 -2.16
CA GLY A 237 -14.89 -16.02 -2.32
C GLY A 237 -15.66 -16.25 -1.02
N LEU A 238 -16.33 -15.22 -0.49
CA LEU A 238 -17.00 -15.26 0.82
C LEU A 238 -18.22 -16.20 0.87
N SER A 239 -18.76 -16.59 -0.28
CA SER A 239 -19.86 -17.56 -0.38
C SER A 239 -19.42 -19.02 -0.18
N ARG A 240 -18.12 -19.28 -0.09
CA ARG A 240 -17.53 -20.61 0.03
C ARG A 240 -16.81 -20.77 1.38
N PRO A 241 -16.73 -22.00 1.91
CA PRO A 241 -15.90 -22.26 3.08
C PRO A 241 -14.43 -21.84 2.84
N PRO A 242 -13.77 -21.21 3.82
CA PRO A 242 -12.38 -20.82 3.68
C PRO A 242 -11.45 -22.03 3.53
N LYS A 243 -10.46 -21.92 2.66
CA LYS A 243 -9.42 -22.94 2.48
C LYS A 243 -8.23 -22.63 3.37
N THR A 244 -8.25 -23.10 4.60
CA THR A 244 -7.24 -22.80 5.62
C THR A 244 -5.93 -23.59 5.45
N SER A 245 -5.92 -24.69 4.69
CA SER A 245 -4.69 -25.43 4.40
C SER A 245 -3.71 -24.55 3.61
N VAL A 246 -2.47 -24.52 4.03
CA VAL A 246 -1.42 -23.67 3.42
C VAL A 246 -0.55 -24.55 2.52
N PRO A 247 -0.29 -24.16 1.26
CA PRO A 247 0.71 -24.83 0.44
C PRO A 247 2.11 -24.59 1.06
N ARG A 248 3.05 -25.44 0.72
CA ARG A 248 4.46 -25.20 1.08
C ARG A 248 4.88 -23.87 0.44
N LEU A 249 5.27 -22.91 1.27
CA LEU A 249 5.84 -21.66 0.79
C LEU A 249 7.25 -21.91 0.24
N PRO A 250 7.65 -21.27 -0.86
CA PRO A 250 9.02 -21.34 -1.34
C PRO A 250 9.97 -20.75 -0.30
N ALA A 251 11.20 -21.24 -0.29
CA ALA A 251 12.26 -20.61 0.49
C ALA A 251 12.69 -19.32 -0.23
N THR A 252 12.82 -18.26 0.52
CA THR A 252 13.31 -16.96 0.05
C THR A 252 14.51 -16.54 0.90
N SER A 253 15.37 -15.68 0.37
CA SER A 253 16.50 -15.09 1.08
C SER A 253 16.76 -13.68 0.55
N LEU A 254 17.28 -12.82 1.42
CA LEU A 254 17.86 -11.57 0.95
C LEU A 254 19.07 -11.87 0.05
N VAL A 255 19.08 -11.30 -1.13
CA VAL A 255 20.13 -11.51 -2.13
C VAL A 255 20.92 -10.23 -2.37
N GLY A 256 22.19 -10.38 -2.73
CA GLY A 256 23.07 -9.27 -3.07
C GLY A 256 23.73 -8.56 -1.87
N ASP A 257 24.51 -7.52 -2.19
CA ASP A 257 25.13 -6.64 -1.19
C ASP A 257 24.12 -5.57 -0.78
N THR A 258 23.45 -5.84 0.35
CA THR A 258 22.40 -4.95 0.87
C THR A 258 22.91 -3.55 1.18
N SER A 259 24.17 -3.37 1.57
CA SER A 259 24.71 -2.06 1.93
C SER A 259 24.87 -1.13 0.73
N THR A 260 25.31 -1.66 -0.40
CA THR A 260 25.47 -0.89 -1.65
C THR A 260 24.12 -0.51 -2.24
N VAL A 261 23.16 -1.44 -2.24
CA VAL A 261 21.82 -1.19 -2.77
C VAL A 261 21.03 -0.28 -1.84
N GLU A 262 21.11 -0.46 -0.52
CA GLU A 262 20.51 0.43 0.46
C GLU A 262 20.98 1.88 0.25
N GLN A 263 22.28 2.11 0.07
CA GLN A 263 22.80 3.44 -0.22
C GLN A 263 22.30 3.99 -1.56
N ALA A 264 22.14 3.14 -2.57
CA ALA A 264 21.58 3.55 -3.85
C ALA A 264 20.11 3.98 -3.71
N VAL A 265 19.29 3.23 -2.95
CA VAL A 265 17.90 3.58 -2.66
C VAL A 265 17.81 4.87 -1.84
N ILE A 266 18.65 5.05 -0.81
CA ILE A 266 18.73 6.28 -0.04
C ILE A 266 19.05 7.47 -0.94
N ASN A 267 20.03 7.32 -1.83
CA ASN A 267 20.42 8.38 -2.75
C ASN A 267 19.30 8.71 -3.76
N ALA A 268 18.57 7.71 -4.22
CA ALA A 268 17.40 7.88 -5.08
C ALA A 268 16.30 8.67 -4.39
N LEU A 269 15.93 8.25 -3.19
CA LEU A 269 14.95 8.93 -2.36
C LEU A 269 15.38 10.36 -2.00
N ALA A 270 16.67 10.60 -1.85
CA ALA A 270 17.23 11.93 -1.60
C ALA A 270 17.23 12.84 -2.84
N GLY A 271 16.92 12.32 -4.02
CA GLY A 271 17.04 13.06 -5.27
C GLY A 271 18.47 13.48 -5.60
N THR A 272 19.47 12.84 -4.97
CA THR A 272 20.89 13.21 -5.07
C THR A 272 21.66 12.33 -6.06
N ALA A 273 21.05 11.28 -6.59
CA ALA A 273 21.66 10.44 -7.58
C ALA A 273 20.74 10.29 -8.80
N ASP A 274 21.37 10.41 -9.95
CA ASP A 274 20.88 9.75 -11.15
C ASP A 274 21.04 8.24 -10.91
N VAL A 275 20.00 7.58 -10.38
CA VAL A 275 19.98 6.13 -10.15
C VAL A 275 19.82 5.38 -11.47
N GLY A 276 20.01 6.07 -12.56
CA GLY A 276 19.98 5.51 -13.86
C GLY A 276 21.15 4.54 -14.10
N VAL A 277 20.93 3.26 -13.84
CA VAL A 277 21.35 2.33 -14.88
C VAL A 277 20.57 2.80 -16.11
N PRO A 278 21.24 3.35 -17.16
CA PRO A 278 20.51 3.84 -18.30
C PRO A 278 19.71 2.66 -18.85
N TYR A 279 18.39 2.68 -18.64
CA TYR A 279 17.52 1.79 -19.39
C TYR A 279 17.81 2.08 -20.85
N PRO A 280 18.29 1.13 -21.63
CA PRO A 280 18.50 1.39 -23.04
C PRO A 280 17.17 1.90 -23.58
N PRO A 281 17.15 3.06 -24.26
CA PRO A 281 15.90 3.57 -24.81
C PRO A 281 15.28 2.44 -25.65
N PRO A 282 13.97 2.21 -25.52
CA PRO A 282 13.31 1.14 -26.28
C PRO A 282 13.62 1.36 -27.75
N THR A 283 14.10 0.32 -28.42
CA THR A 283 14.44 0.35 -29.85
C THR A 283 13.23 0.62 -30.77
N ALA A 284 12.02 0.52 -30.19
CA ALA A 284 10.78 0.93 -30.83
C ALA A 284 9.87 1.56 -29.77
N ASN A 285 9.41 2.78 -30.05
CA ASN A 285 8.43 3.49 -29.23
C ASN A 285 7.01 2.94 -29.53
N ALA A 286 6.76 1.70 -29.16
CA ALA A 286 5.49 1.02 -29.36
C ALA A 286 4.83 0.74 -28.01
N MET A 287 3.52 1.00 -27.92
CA MET A 287 2.72 0.60 -26.75
C MET A 287 2.85 -0.91 -26.54
N PRO A 288 3.11 -1.36 -25.30
CA PRO A 288 3.09 -2.78 -24.99
C PRO A 288 1.75 -3.40 -25.36
N THR A 289 1.78 -4.56 -25.98
CA THR A 289 0.56 -5.31 -26.27
C THR A 289 0.39 -6.42 -25.25
N GLN A 290 -0.84 -6.62 -24.82
CA GLN A 290 -1.15 -7.73 -23.93
C GLN A 290 -0.81 -9.07 -24.60
N GLU A 291 -0.08 -9.93 -23.91
CA GLU A 291 0.20 -11.28 -24.39
C GLU A 291 -1.11 -12.04 -24.58
N LYS A 292 -1.25 -12.73 -25.71
CA LYS A 292 -2.36 -13.64 -25.98
C LYS A 292 -2.15 -14.91 -25.16
N LYS A 293 -2.58 -14.90 -23.89
CA LYS A 293 -2.63 -16.10 -23.05
C LYS A 293 -4.06 -16.61 -22.94
N PRO A 294 -4.24 -17.90 -22.66
CA PRO A 294 -5.59 -18.43 -22.39
C PRO A 294 -6.24 -17.66 -21.25
N ALA A 295 -7.55 -17.52 -21.31
CA ALA A 295 -8.33 -16.81 -20.30
C ALA A 295 -8.01 -17.35 -18.91
N ARG A 296 -7.66 -16.45 -18.00
CA ARG A 296 -7.43 -16.82 -16.59
C ARG A 296 -8.77 -16.97 -15.87
N PRO A 297 -8.84 -17.82 -14.84
CA PRO A 297 -10.06 -17.94 -14.06
C PRO A 297 -10.44 -16.58 -13.46
N HIS A 298 -11.71 -16.20 -13.60
CA HIS A 298 -12.25 -15.03 -12.91
C HIS A 298 -12.43 -15.30 -11.42
N THR A 299 -12.60 -14.23 -10.65
CA THR A 299 -12.90 -14.29 -9.22
C THR A 299 -14.05 -15.25 -8.95
N PRO A 300 -14.01 -16.07 -7.90
CA PRO A 300 -15.16 -16.89 -7.53
C PRO A 300 -16.31 -15.99 -7.07
N ASN A 301 -17.44 -16.09 -7.74
CA ASN A 301 -18.69 -15.45 -7.32
C ASN A 301 -19.22 -16.07 -6.02
#